data_b064fdc26e353d5593ca6dfdad79a729
#
_entry.id   b064fdc26e353d5593ca6dfdad79a729
#
_cell.length_a   1.000
_cell.length_b   1.000
_cell.length_c   1.000
_cell.angle_alpha   90.00
_cell.angle_beta   90.00
_cell.angle_gamma   90.00
#
_symmetry.space_group_name_H-M   'P 1'
#
loop_
_entity.id
_entity.type
_entity.pdbx_description
1 polymer ?
#
loop_
_entity_poly.entity_id
_entity_poly.type
_entity_poly.pdbx_seq_one_letter_code
_entity_poly.pdbx_strand_id
1 'polypeptide(L)'
;MNDIRRTILWVIFAFSLVMLWDQWQVYNGHKATFFPSASNVAARASAPASAAASATPPAASATAVPAATSTSAPPSGAPAAAALPRERIEVQTDVLKLVFDTEGGAIVKSEFLKYDETGQTNQPFVLLDTSANRVYQAQSGLIGGPFPTHKTPMKFSGERSLADGANELVLRFESPEQGGVRLIKTYTLKRGAYVIDVRHEVVNQSGQAINPQLYVQLVRDGNKPPGESSFYSTFTGPAFYSDAKKFQKVEFSDIEKNKAEFVTSSPDGWVAMVQHYFASAWLLPDGKPREYFARKIDQNLYAAGMITPIGAIAPGATAAVDARLFIGPQEEKVLESIAPGLELVKDYGFFTILSKPLYWLLDKLHGFIGNWGWSIVALVFLLKILFYPLNAKAYASMAKMKAINPK
;
A
#
# COMPACT_ATOMS: atom_id res chain seq x y z
N MET A 1 11.25 -43.17 -23.90
CA MET A 1 10.97 -41.75 -23.44
C MET A 1 9.56 -41.54 -22.90
N ASN A 2 8.58 -42.42 -23.15
CA ASN A 2 7.21 -42.23 -22.65
C ASN A 2 7.04 -42.61 -21.16
N ASP A 3 7.86 -43.48 -20.62
CA ASP A 3 7.73 -43.95 -19.22
C ASP A 3 8.15 -42.88 -18.22
N ILE A 4 9.19 -42.06 -18.51
CA ILE A 4 9.61 -40.98 -17.62
C ILE A 4 8.53 -39.89 -17.49
N ARG A 5 7.89 -39.50 -18.59
CA ARG A 5 6.79 -38.51 -18.56
C ARG A 5 5.58 -39.06 -17.81
N ARG A 6 5.28 -40.33 -17.98
CA ARG A 6 4.19 -41.01 -17.28
C ARG A 6 4.47 -41.12 -15.78
N THR A 7 5.70 -41.43 -15.41
CA THR A 7 6.15 -41.46 -14.01
C THR A 7 6.10 -40.08 -13.39
N ILE A 8 6.56 -39.01 -14.08
CA ILE A 8 6.48 -37.61 -13.60
C ILE A 8 5.02 -37.20 -13.38
N LEU A 9 4.12 -37.52 -14.31
CA LEU A 9 2.69 -37.21 -14.16
C LEU A 9 2.05 -37.96 -12.97
N TRP A 10 2.43 -39.23 -12.73
CA TRP A 10 1.97 -39.95 -11.56
C TRP A 10 2.49 -39.41 -10.25
N VAL A 11 3.75 -38.93 -10.22
CA VAL A 11 4.34 -38.28 -9.05
C VAL A 11 3.64 -36.93 -8.75
N ILE A 12 3.40 -36.11 -9.79
CA ILE A 12 2.67 -34.84 -9.63
C ILE A 12 1.24 -35.10 -9.15
N PHE A 13 0.57 -36.10 -9.72
CA PHE A 13 -0.81 -36.50 -9.32
C PHE A 13 -0.85 -36.95 -7.87
N ALA A 14 0.05 -37.87 -7.47
CA ALA A 14 0.13 -38.35 -6.10
C ALA A 14 0.42 -37.22 -5.10
N PHE A 15 1.37 -36.31 -5.44
CA PHE A 15 1.68 -35.15 -4.61
C PHE A 15 0.49 -34.20 -4.47
N SER A 16 -0.24 -33.95 -5.57
CA SER A 16 -1.46 -33.13 -5.55
C SER A 16 -2.56 -33.73 -4.67
N LEU A 17 -2.68 -35.06 -4.69
CA LEU A 17 -3.66 -35.79 -3.88
C LEU A 17 -3.31 -35.67 -2.38
N VAL A 18 -2.05 -35.79 -2.02
CA VAL A 18 -1.56 -35.63 -0.65
C VAL A 18 -1.80 -34.20 -0.16
N MET A 19 -1.53 -33.20 -1.00
CA MET A 19 -1.80 -31.80 -0.66
C MET A 19 -3.29 -31.50 -0.47
N LEU A 20 -4.14 -32.04 -1.34
CA LEU A 20 -5.60 -31.91 -1.21
C LEU A 20 -6.12 -32.58 0.06
N TRP A 21 -5.58 -33.74 0.40
CA TRP A 21 -5.92 -34.45 1.64
C TRP A 21 -5.53 -33.64 2.88
N ASP A 22 -4.32 -33.09 2.89
CA ASP A 22 -3.81 -32.30 4.01
C ASP A 22 -4.62 -31.00 4.20
N GLN A 23 -4.97 -30.32 3.10
CA GLN A 23 -5.85 -29.15 3.12
C GLN A 23 -7.27 -29.51 3.59
N TRP A 24 -7.81 -30.65 3.17
CA TRP A 24 -9.12 -31.12 3.62
C TRP A 24 -9.12 -31.45 5.12
N GLN A 25 -8.04 -32.05 5.64
CA GLN A 25 -7.86 -32.31 7.07
C GLN A 25 -7.84 -30.98 7.87
N VAL A 26 -7.09 -30.00 7.43
CA VAL A 26 -7.02 -28.68 8.07
C VAL A 26 -8.39 -27.98 8.03
N TYR A 27 -9.10 -28.05 6.91
CA TYR A 27 -10.45 -27.50 6.78
C TYR A 27 -11.45 -28.12 7.76
N ASN A 28 -11.32 -29.42 8.05
CA ASN A 28 -12.17 -30.13 9.03
C ASN A 28 -11.65 -30.03 10.47
N GLY A 29 -10.69 -29.13 10.76
CA GLY A 29 -10.19 -28.89 12.11
C GLY A 29 -9.19 -29.94 12.62
N HIS A 30 -8.71 -30.86 11.77
CA HIS A 30 -7.69 -31.82 12.10
C HIS A 30 -6.28 -31.28 11.81
N LYS A 31 -5.26 -31.80 12.51
CA LYS A 31 -3.87 -31.39 12.26
C LYS A 31 -3.40 -31.91 10.90
N ALA A 32 -2.68 -31.06 10.15
CA ALA A 32 -2.02 -31.44 8.91
C ALA A 32 -1.11 -32.67 9.15
N THR A 33 -1.24 -33.71 8.31
CA THR A 33 -0.56 -35.00 8.52
C THR A 33 0.83 -35.01 7.90
N PHE A 34 0.98 -34.41 6.71
CA PHE A 34 2.22 -34.47 5.93
C PHE A 34 2.98 -33.12 5.88
N PHE A 35 2.27 -32.01 5.91
CA PHE A 35 2.87 -30.66 5.86
C PHE A 35 2.40 -29.82 7.05
N PRO A 36 3.15 -29.82 8.18
CA PRO A 36 2.77 -29.00 9.34
C PRO A 36 2.79 -27.52 8.98
N SER A 37 1.65 -26.84 9.16
CA SER A 37 1.54 -25.40 8.97
C SER A 37 2.47 -24.69 9.95
N ALA A 38 3.01 -23.52 9.53
CA ALA A 38 3.95 -22.72 10.32
C ALA A 38 3.46 -22.35 11.73
N SER A 39 2.15 -22.32 11.97
CA SER A 39 1.52 -22.16 13.29
C SER A 39 1.85 -23.28 14.29
N ASN A 40 2.24 -24.47 13.84
CA ASN A 40 2.62 -25.59 14.72
C ASN A 40 4.10 -25.61 15.07
N VAL A 41 4.94 -24.82 14.40
CA VAL A 41 6.36 -24.68 14.72
C VAL A 41 6.54 -23.68 15.88
N ALA A 42 5.70 -22.64 15.93
CA ALA A 42 5.70 -21.67 17.03
C ALA A 42 5.22 -22.25 18.38
N ALA A 43 4.30 -23.23 18.34
CA ALA A 43 3.78 -23.89 19.57
C ALA A 43 4.73 -24.88 20.22
N ARG A 44 5.80 -25.31 19.53
CA ARG A 44 6.81 -26.24 20.08
C ARG A 44 8.02 -25.54 20.70
N ALA A 45 8.16 -24.23 20.51
CA ALA A 45 9.25 -23.43 21.09
C ALA A 45 8.91 -22.81 22.47
N SER A 46 7.72 -23.04 23.01
CA SER A 46 7.28 -22.50 24.29
C SER A 46 7.15 -23.61 25.34
N ALA A 47 8.27 -24.01 25.91
CA ALA A 47 8.31 -24.63 27.25
C ALA A 47 9.03 -23.65 28.20
N PRO A 48 8.59 -23.52 29.45
CA PRO A 48 8.80 -22.32 30.24
C PRO A 48 10.20 -22.26 30.86
N ALA A 49 10.90 -21.16 30.62
CA ALA A 49 11.96 -20.69 31.53
C ALA A 49 11.43 -19.47 32.26
N SER A 50 11.34 -19.62 33.57
CA SER A 50 10.84 -18.66 34.53
C SER A 50 11.78 -17.45 34.69
N ALA A 51 11.14 -16.29 34.92
CA ALA A 51 11.62 -15.06 35.56
C ALA A 51 12.70 -14.22 34.88
N ALA A 52 12.33 -13.05 34.39
CA ALA A 52 12.73 -11.75 34.92
C ALA A 52 12.39 -10.60 33.96
N ALA A 53 11.88 -9.54 34.58
CA ALA A 53 11.89 -8.13 34.14
C ALA A 53 11.07 -7.72 32.91
N SER A 54 9.99 -7.04 33.23
CA SER A 54 9.24 -6.12 32.37
C SER A 54 10.16 -5.11 31.67
N ALA A 55 10.41 -5.33 30.38
CA ALA A 55 10.86 -4.28 29.49
C ALA A 55 9.83 -4.20 28.38
N THR A 56 9.04 -3.15 28.40
CA THR A 56 8.16 -2.74 27.31
C THR A 56 9.02 -2.60 26.06
N PRO A 57 8.75 -3.30 24.94
CA PRO A 57 9.46 -3.03 23.71
C PRO A 57 9.14 -1.59 23.27
N PRO A 58 10.13 -0.79 22.88
CA PRO A 58 9.84 0.53 22.31
C PRO A 58 9.02 0.32 21.05
N ALA A 59 7.86 0.96 20.97
CA ALA A 59 7.10 1.09 19.73
C ALA A 59 8.06 1.67 18.69
N ALA A 60 8.24 0.96 17.56
CA ALA A 60 9.06 1.43 16.46
C ALA A 60 8.51 2.77 15.98
N SER A 61 9.12 3.86 16.43
CA SER A 61 8.70 5.21 16.08
C SER A 61 9.20 5.50 14.68
N ALA A 62 8.31 5.71 13.74
CA ALA A 62 8.62 6.23 12.41
C ALA A 62 9.12 7.68 12.53
N THR A 63 10.37 7.84 12.91
CA THR A 63 10.90 9.09 13.44
C THR A 63 11.66 9.96 12.45
N ALA A 64 11.96 9.46 11.24
CA ALA A 64 12.74 10.23 10.29
C ALA A 64 11.91 11.23 9.48
N VAL A 65 12.30 12.51 9.54
CA VAL A 65 11.78 13.58 8.68
C VAL A 65 12.66 13.65 7.43
N PRO A 66 12.12 13.84 6.21
CA PRO A 66 12.93 14.10 5.02
C PRO A 66 13.90 15.26 5.26
N ALA A 67 15.15 15.12 4.83
CA ALA A 67 16.11 16.22 4.93
C ALA A 67 15.87 17.22 3.80
N ALA A 68 15.86 18.52 4.12
CA ALA A 68 15.94 19.56 3.10
C ALA A 68 17.37 19.67 2.59
N THR A 69 17.54 19.91 1.30
CA THR A 69 18.85 20.10 0.65
C THR A 69 19.45 21.48 0.95
N SER A 70 19.41 21.94 2.20
CA SER A 70 20.11 23.18 2.60
C SER A 70 20.49 23.15 4.07
N THR A 71 21.78 23.35 4.25
CA THR A 71 22.54 23.33 5.49
C THR A 71 22.18 24.54 6.38
N SER A 72 21.49 24.28 7.50
CA SER A 72 21.67 25.11 8.72
C SER A 72 21.19 24.35 9.94
N ALA A 73 22.07 24.23 10.94
CA ALA A 73 21.78 23.61 12.23
C ALA A 73 20.77 24.46 13.01
N PRO A 74 19.87 23.85 13.82
CA PRO A 74 18.90 24.60 14.60
C PRO A 74 19.56 25.26 15.84
N PRO A 75 19.15 26.47 16.23
CA PRO A 75 19.53 27.02 17.53
C PRO A 75 18.80 26.36 18.66
N SER A 76 19.56 26.01 19.70
CA SER A 76 19.02 25.52 20.98
C SER A 76 18.32 26.65 21.73
N GLY A 77 17.07 26.42 22.15
CA GLY A 77 16.44 27.19 23.20
C GLY A 77 15.16 27.94 22.76
N ALA A 78 14.02 27.27 22.76
CA ALA A 78 12.72 27.90 22.91
C ALA A 78 11.94 27.16 24.02
N PRO A 79 11.12 27.86 24.86
CA PRO A 79 10.34 27.21 25.91
C PRO A 79 9.35 26.23 25.31
N ALA A 80 9.31 25.03 25.87
CA ALA A 80 8.38 23.98 25.48
C ALA A 80 6.93 24.49 25.67
N ALA A 81 6.24 24.75 24.59
CA ALA A 81 4.78 24.87 24.62
C ALA A 81 4.22 23.59 25.23
N ALA A 82 3.20 23.70 26.09
CA ALA A 82 2.57 22.58 26.76
C ALA A 82 2.20 21.52 25.69
N ALA A 83 2.82 20.34 25.80
CA ALA A 83 2.64 19.27 24.82
C ALA A 83 1.17 18.86 24.83
N LEU A 84 0.49 19.02 23.69
CA LEU A 84 -0.85 18.46 23.48
C LEU A 84 -0.78 16.95 23.67
N PRO A 85 -1.73 16.35 24.39
CA PRO A 85 -1.73 14.91 24.59
C PRO A 85 -1.90 14.22 23.23
N ARG A 86 -1.15 13.15 23.02
CA ARG A 86 -1.31 12.28 21.85
C ARG A 86 -2.60 11.49 21.98
N GLU A 87 -3.48 11.62 21.00
CA GLU A 87 -4.77 10.96 20.93
C GLU A 87 -4.92 10.25 19.59
N ARG A 88 -5.60 9.12 19.58
CA ARG A 88 -6.02 8.43 18.36
C ARG A 88 -7.49 8.71 18.10
N ILE A 89 -7.77 9.28 16.93
CA ILE A 89 -9.11 9.69 16.50
C ILE A 89 -9.62 8.67 15.50
N GLU A 90 -10.65 7.92 15.87
CA GLU A 90 -11.34 7.03 14.95
C GLU A 90 -12.35 7.82 14.10
N VAL A 91 -12.34 7.57 12.80
CA VAL A 91 -13.21 8.23 11.82
C VAL A 91 -13.79 7.18 10.89
N GLN A 92 -15.08 7.25 10.59
CA GLN A 92 -15.76 6.26 9.78
C GLN A 92 -16.57 6.89 8.64
N THR A 93 -16.38 6.33 7.43
CA THR A 93 -17.25 6.55 6.27
C THR A 93 -18.04 5.28 5.98
N ASP A 94 -18.75 5.25 4.85
CA ASP A 94 -19.46 4.05 4.36
C ASP A 94 -18.57 2.94 3.81
N VAL A 95 -17.27 3.23 3.52
CA VAL A 95 -16.31 2.27 2.92
C VAL A 95 -15.04 2.10 3.73
N LEU A 96 -14.66 3.09 4.55
CA LEU A 96 -13.43 3.11 5.32
C LEU A 96 -13.67 3.43 6.79
N LYS A 97 -12.97 2.75 7.68
CA LYS A 97 -12.73 3.16 9.06
C LYS A 97 -11.25 3.48 9.22
N LEU A 98 -10.94 4.72 9.57
CA LEU A 98 -9.59 5.25 9.67
C LEU A 98 -9.28 5.60 11.13
N VAL A 99 -8.00 5.48 11.50
CA VAL A 99 -7.50 6.01 12.76
C VAL A 99 -6.43 7.05 12.44
N PHE A 100 -6.68 8.26 12.88
CA PHE A 100 -5.72 9.35 12.84
C PHE A 100 -4.99 9.47 14.16
N ASP A 101 -3.70 9.78 14.11
CA ASP A 101 -2.91 10.15 15.27
C ASP A 101 -2.81 11.68 15.32
N THR A 102 -3.11 12.28 16.46
CA THR A 102 -2.92 13.73 16.62
C THR A 102 -1.46 14.15 16.55
N GLU A 103 -0.51 13.24 16.70
CA GLU A 103 0.88 13.48 16.33
C GLU A 103 0.99 13.58 14.81
N GLY A 104 1.14 14.79 14.30
CA GLY A 104 1.23 15.11 12.89
C GLY A 104 -0.06 14.97 12.09
N GLY A 105 -1.19 14.59 12.68
CA GLY A 105 -2.42 14.27 11.94
C GLY A 105 -2.21 13.11 10.95
N ALA A 106 -1.37 12.14 11.29
CA ALA A 106 -1.05 11.00 10.44
C ALA A 106 -2.16 9.95 10.42
N ILE A 107 -2.36 9.26 9.29
CA ILE A 107 -3.25 8.10 9.23
C ILE A 107 -2.43 6.87 9.61
N VAL A 108 -2.78 6.24 10.73
CA VAL A 108 -2.05 5.14 11.35
C VAL A 108 -2.76 3.79 11.27
N LYS A 109 -4.04 3.79 10.90
CA LYS A 109 -4.80 2.57 10.62
C LYS A 109 -5.88 2.83 9.57
N SER A 110 -6.12 1.84 8.70
CA SER A 110 -7.24 1.84 7.77
C SER A 110 -7.86 0.46 7.67
N GLU A 111 -9.17 0.38 7.95
CA GLU A 111 -10.00 -0.82 7.81
C GLU A 111 -10.98 -0.61 6.65
N PHE A 112 -11.15 -1.65 5.83
CA PHE A 112 -12.03 -1.63 4.66
C PHE A 112 -13.35 -2.30 4.98
N LEU A 113 -14.44 -1.53 5.07
CA LEU A 113 -15.74 -2.05 5.51
C LEU A 113 -16.43 -2.95 4.46
N LYS A 114 -15.94 -2.97 3.22
CA LYS A 114 -16.48 -3.79 2.12
C LYS A 114 -15.59 -4.97 1.73
N TYR A 115 -14.46 -5.16 2.43
CA TYR A 115 -13.49 -6.22 2.12
C TYR A 115 -13.08 -6.92 3.40
N ASP A 116 -13.17 -8.25 3.39
CA ASP A 116 -12.75 -9.08 4.50
C ASP A 116 -11.29 -9.51 4.37
N GLU A 117 -10.65 -9.81 5.49
CA GLU A 117 -9.32 -10.40 5.54
C GLU A 117 -9.34 -11.79 4.92
N THR A 118 -8.29 -12.17 4.20
CA THR A 118 -8.21 -13.44 3.48
C THR A 118 -8.40 -14.63 4.42
N GLY A 119 -9.44 -15.42 4.19
CA GLY A 119 -9.77 -16.62 4.97
C GLY A 119 -10.49 -16.34 6.29
N GLN A 120 -10.90 -15.11 6.55
CA GLN A 120 -11.65 -14.73 7.75
C GLN A 120 -12.91 -13.96 7.34
N THR A 121 -14.08 -14.53 7.59
CA THR A 121 -15.35 -13.88 7.32
C THR A 121 -15.72 -12.90 8.44
N ASN A 122 -16.23 -11.74 8.10
CA ASN A 122 -16.58 -10.64 9.01
C ASN A 122 -15.39 -10.01 9.77
N GLN A 123 -14.18 -10.11 9.23
CA GLN A 123 -13.05 -9.33 9.69
C GLN A 123 -12.63 -8.36 8.59
N PRO A 124 -12.83 -7.04 8.75
CA PRO A 124 -12.42 -6.04 7.77
C PRO A 124 -10.93 -6.12 7.47
N PHE A 125 -10.58 -6.05 6.19
CA PHE A 125 -9.17 -6.00 5.77
C PHE A 125 -8.50 -4.73 6.28
N VAL A 126 -7.30 -4.86 6.84
CA VAL A 126 -6.50 -3.76 7.37
C VAL A 126 -5.28 -3.51 6.48
N LEU A 127 -5.21 -2.33 5.85
CA LEU A 127 -4.06 -1.94 5.01
C LEU A 127 -3.01 -1.18 5.82
N LEU A 128 -3.33 0.03 6.27
CA LEU A 128 -2.48 0.77 7.20
C LEU A 128 -2.67 0.21 8.60
N ASP A 129 -1.58 0.03 9.34
CA ASP A 129 -1.60 -0.45 10.71
C ASP A 129 -0.37 0.00 11.47
N THR A 130 -0.53 0.33 12.74
CA THR A 130 0.57 0.64 13.66
C THR A 130 0.36 -0.15 14.93
N SER A 131 0.82 -1.40 14.88
CA SER A 131 0.82 -2.35 15.99
C SER A 131 2.26 -2.72 16.38
N ALA A 132 2.43 -3.57 17.37
CA ALA A 132 3.74 -4.04 17.81
C ALA A 132 4.54 -4.77 16.72
N ASN A 133 3.84 -5.42 15.77
CA ASN A 133 4.44 -6.28 14.74
C ASN A 133 4.37 -5.69 13.33
N ARG A 134 3.72 -4.54 13.15
CA ARG A 134 3.49 -3.94 11.85
C ARG A 134 3.48 -2.42 11.95
N VAL A 135 4.19 -1.78 11.04
CA VAL A 135 4.16 -0.33 10.86
C VAL A 135 3.87 -0.02 9.41
N TYR A 136 2.71 0.55 9.16
CA TYR A 136 2.36 1.09 7.86
C TYR A 136 1.45 2.31 8.04
N GLN A 137 1.93 3.49 7.67
CA GLN A 137 1.23 4.76 7.92
C GLN A 137 1.48 5.79 6.84
N ALA A 138 0.55 6.74 6.70
CA ALA A 138 0.64 7.86 5.80
C ALA A 138 0.89 9.15 6.58
N GLN A 139 1.93 9.88 6.20
CA GLN A 139 2.42 11.06 6.91
C GLN A 139 2.68 12.23 5.97
N SER A 140 2.58 13.44 6.50
CA SER A 140 3.01 14.65 5.81
C SER A 140 3.50 15.72 6.82
N GLY A 141 4.23 16.71 6.33
CA GLY A 141 4.73 17.79 7.18
C GLY A 141 5.57 18.77 6.39
N LEU A 142 6.17 19.72 7.09
CA LEU A 142 7.01 20.77 6.49
C LEU A 142 8.48 20.52 6.81
N ILE A 143 9.34 20.94 5.86
CA ILE A 143 10.79 21.02 6.01
C ILE A 143 11.31 22.33 5.44
N GLY A 144 12.59 22.61 5.62
CA GLY A 144 13.21 23.88 5.21
C GLY A 144 13.36 24.90 6.35
N GLY A 145 13.03 24.47 7.58
CA GLY A 145 13.15 25.26 8.80
C GLY A 145 12.64 24.48 10.01
N PRO A 146 12.59 25.11 11.21
CA PRO A 146 12.05 24.49 12.41
C PRO A 146 10.51 24.48 12.39
N PHE A 147 9.92 24.01 11.30
CA PHE A 147 8.48 24.02 11.01
C PHE A 147 7.75 22.78 11.56
N PRO A 148 6.40 22.82 11.63
CA PRO A 148 5.62 21.66 12.02
C PRO A 148 5.83 20.45 11.09
N THR A 149 6.10 19.29 11.69
CA THR A 149 6.36 18.02 11.00
C THR A 149 5.29 16.98 11.32
N HIS A 150 5.46 15.76 10.84
CA HIS A 150 4.62 14.62 11.24
C HIS A 150 4.79 14.21 12.72
N LYS A 151 5.71 14.82 13.46
CA LYS A 151 5.90 14.61 14.90
C LYS A 151 5.31 15.73 15.76
N THR A 152 4.82 16.79 15.14
CA THR A 152 4.25 17.91 15.87
C THR A 152 2.83 17.55 16.31
N PRO A 153 2.51 17.62 17.62
CA PRO A 153 1.15 17.42 18.11
C PRO A 153 0.19 18.43 17.49
N MET A 154 -0.97 17.97 17.03
CA MET A 154 -1.98 18.79 16.37
C MET A 154 -3.32 18.70 17.10
N LYS A 155 -4.05 19.80 17.12
CA LYS A 155 -5.42 19.85 17.65
C LYS A 155 -6.38 19.37 16.57
N PHE A 156 -7.21 18.39 16.91
CA PHE A 156 -8.27 17.88 16.04
C PHE A 156 -9.56 18.68 16.18
N SER A 157 -10.27 18.86 15.07
CA SER A 157 -11.65 19.34 15.01
C SER A 157 -12.37 18.71 13.81
N GLY A 158 -13.65 18.40 13.96
CA GLY A 158 -14.50 17.79 12.93
C GLY A 158 -15.35 16.68 13.51
N GLU A 159 -16.30 16.21 12.70
CA GLU A 159 -17.11 15.03 13.02
C GLU A 159 -16.31 13.74 12.84
N ARG A 160 -16.69 12.68 13.56
CA ARG A 160 -15.97 11.38 13.51
C ARG A 160 -16.65 10.36 12.61
N SER A 161 -17.82 10.65 12.10
CA SER A 161 -18.56 9.75 11.21
C SER A 161 -19.26 10.52 10.11
N LEU A 162 -19.32 9.91 8.93
CA LEU A 162 -20.07 10.43 7.81
C LEU A 162 -21.58 10.30 8.10
N ALA A 163 -22.25 11.42 8.28
CA ALA A 163 -23.69 11.43 8.58
C ALA A 163 -24.51 10.84 7.43
N ASP A 164 -25.68 10.29 7.76
CA ASP A 164 -26.62 9.79 6.77
C ASP A 164 -27.05 10.92 5.83
N GLY A 165 -26.98 10.66 4.52
CA GLY A 165 -27.28 11.65 3.49
C GLY A 165 -26.18 12.66 3.20
N ALA A 166 -25.12 12.75 4.02
CA ALA A 166 -23.96 13.59 3.71
C ALA A 166 -23.07 12.95 2.64
N ASN A 167 -22.53 13.74 1.73
CA ASN A 167 -21.64 13.28 0.67
C ASN A 167 -20.16 13.32 1.06
N GLU A 168 -19.82 14.12 2.07
CA GLU A 168 -18.43 14.31 2.51
C GLU A 168 -18.34 14.49 4.03
N LEU A 169 -17.16 14.16 4.55
CA LEU A 169 -16.77 14.33 5.95
C LEU A 169 -15.45 15.11 5.98
N VAL A 170 -15.43 16.23 6.67
CA VAL A 170 -14.28 17.13 6.75
C VAL A 170 -13.66 17.06 8.14
N LEU A 171 -12.35 16.81 8.18
CA LEU A 171 -11.56 16.74 9.40
C LEU A 171 -10.45 17.79 9.33
N ARG A 172 -10.19 18.48 10.43
CA ARG A 172 -9.16 19.49 10.51
C ARG A 172 -8.18 19.20 11.65
N PHE A 173 -6.89 19.21 11.33
CA PHE A 173 -5.79 19.12 12.28
C PHE A 173 -4.98 20.40 12.20
N GLU A 174 -4.76 21.07 13.34
CA GLU A 174 -4.05 22.33 13.43
C GLU A 174 -2.86 22.22 14.38
N SER A 175 -1.66 22.53 13.89
CA SER A 175 -0.45 22.54 14.72
C SER A 175 -0.43 23.78 15.63
N PRO A 176 0.24 23.71 16.78
CA PRO A 176 0.70 24.92 17.43
C PRO A 176 1.67 25.69 16.50
N GLU A 177 1.91 26.94 16.82
CA GLU A 177 2.97 27.70 16.15
C GLU A 177 4.32 27.07 16.48
N GLN A 178 5.09 26.79 15.44
CA GLN A 178 6.45 26.25 15.55
C GLN A 178 7.35 26.95 14.51
N GLY A 179 8.40 27.61 14.96
CA GLY A 179 9.29 28.37 14.09
C GLY A 179 8.59 29.52 13.34
N GLY A 180 7.60 30.16 13.95
CA GLY A 180 6.81 31.19 13.33
C GLY A 180 5.80 30.70 12.29
N VAL A 181 5.55 29.38 12.24
CA VAL A 181 4.67 28.76 11.25
C VAL A 181 3.60 27.92 11.93
N ARG A 182 2.39 28.00 11.42
CA ARG A 182 1.29 27.11 11.76
C ARG A 182 0.91 26.29 10.52
N LEU A 183 0.81 24.98 10.70
CA LEU A 183 0.35 24.06 9.67
C LEU A 183 -1.07 23.59 9.98
N ILE A 184 -1.95 23.71 9.00
CA ILE A 184 -3.31 23.20 9.08
C ILE A 184 -3.47 22.15 7.99
N LYS A 185 -3.97 20.98 8.39
CA LYS A 185 -4.30 19.89 7.48
C LYS A 185 -5.79 19.65 7.49
N THR A 186 -6.41 19.79 6.35
CA THR A 186 -7.84 19.50 6.16
C THR A 186 -7.98 18.25 5.30
N TYR A 187 -8.58 17.21 5.86
CA TYR A 187 -8.89 15.96 5.18
C TYR A 187 -10.36 15.94 4.79
N THR A 188 -10.66 15.75 3.51
CA THR A 188 -12.03 15.60 3.01
C THR A 188 -12.21 14.19 2.48
N LEU A 189 -13.07 13.43 3.17
CA LEU A 189 -13.42 12.07 2.82
C LEU A 189 -14.79 12.09 2.15
N LYS A 190 -14.92 11.46 0.97
CA LYS A 190 -16.18 11.43 0.21
C LYS A 190 -16.85 10.06 0.33
N ARG A 191 -18.17 10.05 0.30
CA ARG A 191 -18.96 8.82 0.31
C ARG A 191 -18.57 7.91 -0.86
N GLY A 192 -18.36 6.62 -0.55
CA GLY A 192 -18.01 5.61 -1.55
C GLY A 192 -16.59 5.71 -2.11
N ALA A 193 -15.77 6.67 -1.66
CA ALA A 193 -14.45 6.91 -2.23
C ALA A 193 -13.31 6.39 -1.35
N TYR A 194 -12.27 5.91 -2.01
CA TYR A 194 -10.99 5.51 -1.43
C TYR A 194 -9.90 6.57 -1.60
N VAL A 195 -10.25 7.72 -2.16
CA VAL A 195 -9.39 8.90 -2.28
C VAL A 195 -9.79 9.92 -1.23
N ILE A 196 -8.82 10.43 -0.51
CA ILE A 196 -8.95 11.44 0.52
C ILE A 196 -8.26 12.70 0.01
N ASP A 197 -9.00 13.79 -0.13
CA ASP A 197 -8.42 15.08 -0.45
C ASP A 197 -7.75 15.66 0.80
N VAL A 198 -6.50 16.11 0.69
CA VAL A 198 -5.71 16.61 1.82
C VAL A 198 -5.16 17.99 1.48
N ARG A 199 -5.72 19.02 2.09
CA ARG A 199 -5.27 20.39 1.94
C ARG A 199 -4.32 20.76 3.07
N HIS A 200 -3.13 21.21 2.72
CA HIS A 200 -2.12 21.71 3.65
C HIS A 200 -2.04 23.23 3.55
N GLU A 201 -2.46 23.93 4.60
CA GLU A 201 -2.38 25.39 4.69
C GLU A 201 -1.24 25.77 5.63
N VAL A 202 -0.34 26.58 5.14
CA VAL A 202 0.86 27.06 5.85
C VAL A 202 0.68 28.54 6.12
N VAL A 203 0.50 28.89 7.39
CA VAL A 203 0.33 30.26 7.85
C VAL A 203 1.66 30.78 8.38
N ASN A 204 2.22 31.79 7.75
CA ASN A 204 3.43 32.44 8.22
C ASN A 204 3.08 33.50 9.27
N GLN A 205 3.36 33.21 10.52
CA GLN A 205 3.16 34.12 11.66
C GLN A 205 4.48 34.78 12.07
N SER A 206 5.57 34.49 11.38
CA SER A 206 6.88 35.14 11.63
C SER A 206 6.95 36.55 11.03
N GLY A 207 7.91 37.32 11.49
CA GLY A 207 8.19 38.65 10.94
C GLY A 207 9.00 38.67 9.62
N GLN A 208 9.28 37.49 9.03
CA GLN A 208 10.11 37.33 7.84
C GLN A 208 9.44 36.44 6.79
N ALA A 209 9.81 36.65 5.53
CA ALA A 209 9.40 35.70 4.48
C ALA A 209 10.06 34.34 4.70
N ILE A 210 9.30 33.27 4.55
CA ILE A 210 9.75 31.87 4.69
C ILE A 210 9.61 31.14 3.37
N ASN A 211 10.39 30.08 3.20
CA ASN A 211 10.33 29.23 1.99
C ASN A 211 10.23 27.77 2.36
N PRO A 212 9.09 27.32 2.91
CA PRO A 212 8.90 25.94 3.35
C PRO A 212 8.71 24.99 2.15
N GLN A 213 9.03 23.72 2.39
CA GLN A 213 8.71 22.62 1.48
C GLN A 213 7.75 21.66 2.18
N LEU A 214 6.75 21.18 1.46
CA LEU A 214 5.85 20.12 1.90
C LEU A 214 6.47 18.77 1.54
N TYR A 215 6.52 17.85 2.49
CA TYR A 215 6.72 16.44 2.19
C TYR A 215 5.47 15.64 2.49
N VAL A 216 5.23 14.65 1.65
CA VAL A 216 4.23 13.60 1.84
C VAL A 216 4.94 12.25 1.73
N GLN A 217 4.68 11.33 2.65
CA GLN A 217 5.37 10.04 2.67
C GLN A 217 4.49 8.90 3.16
N LEU A 218 4.81 7.70 2.69
CA LEU A 218 4.32 6.44 3.19
C LEU A 218 5.47 5.77 3.94
N VAL A 219 5.20 5.35 5.14
CA VAL A 219 6.18 4.65 5.99
C VAL A 219 5.69 3.24 6.21
N ARG A 220 6.55 2.25 5.98
CA ARG A 220 6.20 0.84 6.11
C ARG A 220 7.39 0.00 6.54
N ASP A 221 7.10 -1.07 7.32
CA ASP A 221 8.04 -2.16 7.54
C ASP A 221 8.18 -3.04 6.29
N GLY A 222 9.30 -3.75 6.18
CA GLY A 222 9.59 -4.66 5.07
C GLY A 222 8.99 -6.06 5.24
N ASN A 223 8.10 -6.27 6.23
CA ASN A 223 7.49 -7.56 6.47
C ASN A 223 6.48 -7.91 5.37
N LYS A 224 6.37 -9.20 5.08
CA LYS A 224 5.34 -9.69 4.16
C LYS A 224 3.95 -9.49 4.77
N PRO A 225 2.95 -9.15 3.94
CA PRO A 225 1.58 -9.05 4.39
C PRO A 225 1.08 -10.38 4.97
N PRO A 226 0.21 -10.37 5.99
CA PRO A 226 -0.45 -11.58 6.46
C PRO A 226 -1.20 -12.27 5.33
N GLY A 227 -1.23 -13.60 5.32
CA GLY A 227 -1.98 -14.39 4.32
C GLY A 227 -1.32 -14.50 2.93
N GLU A 228 -0.14 -13.94 2.72
CA GLU A 228 0.58 -14.10 1.46
C GLU A 228 1.07 -15.54 1.30
N SER A 229 0.76 -16.14 0.16
CA SER A 229 1.16 -17.53 -0.15
C SER A 229 2.68 -17.64 -0.31
N SER A 230 3.26 -18.70 0.25
CA SER A 230 4.67 -19.02 0.03
C SER A 230 5.01 -19.40 -1.43
N PHE A 231 3.99 -19.75 -2.23
CA PHE A 231 4.15 -20.16 -3.63
C PHE A 231 4.04 -19.01 -4.63
N TYR A 232 3.39 -17.91 -4.25
CA TYR A 232 3.22 -16.73 -5.09
C TYR A 232 3.72 -15.52 -4.33
N SER A 233 4.90 -15.05 -4.67
CA SER A 233 5.42 -13.78 -4.18
C SER A 233 4.87 -12.68 -5.08
N THR A 234 3.93 -11.90 -4.56
CA THR A 234 3.52 -10.64 -5.19
C THR A 234 4.46 -9.52 -4.73
N PHE A 235 4.64 -8.53 -5.60
CA PHE A 235 5.44 -7.37 -5.23
C PHE A 235 4.82 -6.66 -4.02
N THR A 236 5.65 -6.40 -3.01
CA THR A 236 5.31 -5.60 -1.85
C THR A 236 6.42 -4.60 -1.63
N GLY A 237 6.13 -3.31 -1.84
CA GLY A 237 7.15 -2.27 -1.72
C GLY A 237 6.71 -0.94 -2.31
N PRO A 238 7.58 0.07 -2.25
CA PRO A 238 7.33 1.37 -2.85
C PRO A 238 7.39 1.30 -4.38
N ALA A 239 6.53 2.11 -5.00
CA ALA A 239 6.49 2.31 -6.43
C ALA A 239 6.39 3.80 -6.74
N PHE A 240 6.99 4.20 -7.85
CA PHE A 240 7.05 5.57 -8.33
C PHE A 240 6.53 5.64 -9.76
N TYR A 241 5.92 6.75 -10.09
CA TYR A 241 5.51 7.04 -11.45
C TYR A 241 5.84 8.47 -11.82
N SER A 242 6.29 8.64 -13.03
CA SER A 242 6.34 9.93 -13.72
C SER A 242 6.10 9.71 -15.22
N ASP A 243 5.66 10.71 -15.93
CA ASP A 243 5.45 10.57 -17.38
C ASP A 243 6.73 10.24 -18.14
N ALA A 244 7.86 10.71 -17.66
CA ALA A 244 9.17 10.47 -18.27
C ALA A 244 9.70 9.05 -18.04
N LYS A 245 9.50 8.49 -16.85
CA LYS A 245 10.08 7.18 -16.46
C LYS A 245 9.05 6.07 -16.31
N LYS A 246 7.75 6.43 -16.40
CA LYS A 246 6.63 5.50 -16.20
C LYS A 246 6.70 4.81 -14.84
N PHE A 247 6.11 3.66 -14.71
CA PHE A 247 6.00 2.92 -13.46
C PHE A 247 7.32 2.23 -13.09
N GLN A 248 7.83 2.49 -11.90
CA GLN A 248 9.07 1.93 -11.36
C GLN A 248 8.80 1.33 -9.98
N LYS A 249 9.12 0.04 -9.83
CA LYS A 249 9.06 -0.68 -8.55
C LYS A 249 10.42 -0.62 -7.88
N VAL A 250 10.43 -0.54 -6.55
CA VAL A 250 11.65 -0.55 -5.75
C VAL A 250 11.52 -1.58 -4.64
N GLU A 251 12.46 -2.51 -4.59
CA GLU A 251 12.53 -3.50 -3.52
C GLU A 251 13.11 -2.88 -2.24
N PHE A 252 12.62 -3.30 -1.07
CA PHE A 252 13.18 -2.85 0.21
C PHE A 252 14.66 -3.20 0.34
N SER A 253 15.06 -4.36 -0.21
CA SER A 253 16.46 -4.80 -0.26
C SER A 253 17.38 -3.87 -1.07
N ASP A 254 16.84 -3.20 -2.09
CA ASP A 254 17.61 -2.26 -2.90
C ASP A 254 17.74 -0.91 -2.20
N ILE A 255 16.72 -0.51 -1.43
CA ILE A 255 16.82 0.66 -0.55
C ILE A 255 17.91 0.44 0.50
N GLU A 256 17.95 -0.75 1.14
CA GLU A 256 18.99 -1.08 2.13
C GLU A 256 20.41 -1.02 1.57
N LYS A 257 20.57 -1.46 0.34
CA LYS A 257 21.88 -1.50 -0.35
C LYS A 257 22.22 -0.18 -1.04
N ASN A 258 21.37 0.85 -0.95
CA ASN A 258 21.48 2.10 -1.70
C ASN A 258 21.60 1.88 -3.22
N LYS A 259 20.87 0.88 -3.75
CA LYS A 259 20.83 0.52 -5.17
C LYS A 259 19.45 0.77 -5.79
N ALA A 260 18.54 1.40 -5.06
CA ALA A 260 17.22 1.71 -5.54
C ALA A 260 17.28 2.69 -6.72
N GLU A 261 16.73 2.27 -7.86
CA GLU A 261 16.63 3.08 -9.07
C GLU A 261 15.20 3.56 -9.27
N PHE A 262 14.98 4.86 -9.19
CA PHE A 262 13.69 5.50 -9.44
C PHE A 262 13.91 6.93 -9.91
N VAL A 263 12.82 7.57 -10.39
CA VAL A 263 12.84 9.00 -10.72
C VAL A 263 13.14 9.83 -9.46
N THR A 264 14.13 10.71 -9.55
CA THR A 264 14.52 11.56 -8.41
C THR A 264 13.83 12.92 -8.42
N SER A 265 13.43 13.42 -9.59
CA SER A 265 12.71 14.69 -9.76
C SER A 265 11.82 14.65 -11.00
N SER A 266 10.61 15.20 -10.89
CA SER A 266 9.65 15.34 -12.00
C SER A 266 8.66 16.46 -11.68
N PRO A 267 8.01 17.09 -12.68
CA PRO A 267 6.89 17.99 -12.46
C PRO A 267 5.54 17.28 -12.28
N ASP A 268 5.49 15.99 -12.47
CA ASP A 268 4.29 15.13 -12.49
C ASP A 268 4.49 13.85 -11.68
N GLY A 269 3.45 13.02 -11.59
CA GLY A 269 3.50 11.67 -11.07
C GLY A 269 3.17 11.54 -9.58
N TRP A 270 3.42 10.35 -9.04
CA TRP A 270 3.00 9.95 -7.70
C TRP A 270 3.97 8.94 -7.06
N VAL A 271 3.83 8.74 -5.76
CA VAL A 271 4.48 7.68 -4.99
C VAL A 271 3.42 6.78 -4.37
N ALA A 272 3.62 5.47 -4.46
CA ALA A 272 2.73 4.48 -3.87
C ALA A 272 3.50 3.47 -3.01
N MET A 273 2.77 2.82 -2.13
CA MET A 273 3.17 1.59 -1.46
C MET A 273 2.19 0.50 -1.89
N VAL A 274 2.71 -0.50 -2.57
CA VAL A 274 1.93 -1.56 -3.23
C VAL A 274 1.99 -2.82 -2.40
N GLN A 275 0.89 -3.52 -2.28
CA GLN A 275 0.83 -4.91 -1.81
C GLN A 275 -0.33 -5.62 -2.49
N HIS A 276 -0.22 -6.91 -2.71
CA HIS A 276 -1.14 -7.86 -3.38
C HIS A 276 -2.40 -7.25 -4.05
N TYR A 277 -3.49 -6.97 -3.28
CA TYR A 277 -4.77 -6.46 -3.80
C TYR A 277 -5.04 -5.01 -3.47
N PHE A 278 -4.20 -4.39 -2.63
CA PHE A 278 -4.40 -3.05 -2.11
C PHE A 278 -3.17 -2.19 -2.31
N ALA A 279 -3.37 -0.89 -2.37
CA ALA A 279 -2.29 0.07 -2.41
C ALA A 279 -2.66 1.34 -1.65
N SER A 280 -1.64 2.08 -1.21
CA SER A 280 -1.80 3.48 -0.86
C SER A 280 -0.90 4.32 -1.77
N ALA A 281 -1.33 5.55 -2.08
CA ALA A 281 -0.55 6.44 -2.93
C ALA A 281 -0.76 7.90 -2.53
N TRP A 282 0.33 8.66 -2.49
CA TRP A 282 0.29 10.11 -2.44
C TRP A 282 0.39 10.69 -3.84
N LEU A 283 -0.53 11.61 -4.13
CA LEU A 283 -0.63 12.31 -5.40
C LEU A 283 -0.56 13.81 -5.13
N LEU A 284 0.28 14.50 -5.88
CA LEU A 284 0.37 15.97 -5.87
C LEU A 284 -0.15 16.51 -7.20
N PRO A 285 -0.63 17.77 -7.26
CA PRO A 285 -1.05 18.39 -8.52
C PRO A 285 0.08 18.43 -9.53
N ASP A 286 -0.22 18.16 -10.80
CA ASP A 286 0.76 18.24 -11.88
C ASP A 286 1.23 19.67 -12.13
N GLY A 287 2.40 19.79 -12.78
CA GLY A 287 3.01 21.08 -13.10
C GLY A 287 3.81 21.72 -11.96
N LYS A 288 3.87 21.10 -10.78
CA LYS A 288 4.74 21.53 -9.69
C LYS A 288 5.96 20.61 -9.57
N PRO A 289 7.18 21.17 -9.49
CA PRO A 289 8.37 20.36 -9.30
C PRO A 289 8.28 19.58 -7.99
N ARG A 290 8.70 18.33 -8.02
CA ARG A 290 8.78 17.46 -6.85
C ARG A 290 10.02 16.60 -6.91
N GLU A 291 10.60 16.37 -5.74
CA GLU A 291 11.68 15.42 -5.53
C GLU A 291 11.11 14.14 -4.92
N TYR A 292 11.52 12.99 -5.44
CA TYR A 292 11.15 11.69 -4.92
C TYR A 292 12.25 11.14 -4.05
N PHE A 293 11.86 10.41 -3.01
CA PHE A 293 12.82 9.72 -2.15
C PHE A 293 12.30 8.35 -1.71
N ALA A 294 13.24 7.42 -1.54
CA ALA A 294 13.05 6.17 -0.82
C ALA A 294 14.26 5.97 0.09
N ARG A 295 14.02 5.68 1.36
CA ARG A 295 15.10 5.52 2.33
C ARG A 295 14.72 4.60 3.48
N LYS A 296 15.71 3.93 4.04
CA LYS A 296 15.62 3.25 5.33
C LYS A 296 15.65 4.30 6.44
N ILE A 297 14.71 4.25 7.37
CA ILE A 297 14.59 5.22 8.47
C ILE A 297 14.86 4.58 9.83
N ASP A 298 14.70 3.26 9.93
CA ASP A 298 15.02 2.47 11.13
C ASP A 298 15.27 1.01 10.73
N GLN A 299 15.52 0.15 11.70
CA GLN A 299 15.66 -1.29 11.47
C GLN A 299 14.36 -1.82 10.84
N ASN A 300 14.48 -2.40 9.62
CA ASN A 300 13.35 -2.92 8.84
C ASN A 300 12.19 -1.91 8.64
N LEU A 301 12.48 -0.61 8.58
CA LEU A 301 11.49 0.44 8.40
C LEU A 301 11.91 1.39 7.27
N TYR A 302 11.02 1.62 6.33
CA TYR A 302 11.30 2.33 5.09
C TYR A 302 10.29 3.46 4.88
N ALA A 303 10.76 4.58 4.35
CA ALA A 303 9.92 5.69 3.92
C ALA A 303 10.10 5.92 2.42
N ALA A 304 8.99 6.10 1.73
CA ALA A 304 8.94 6.54 0.33
C ALA A 304 8.01 7.75 0.23
N GLY A 305 8.41 8.78 -0.50
CA GLY A 305 7.65 10.01 -0.53
C GLY A 305 8.08 11.00 -1.59
N MET A 306 7.43 12.14 -1.55
CA MET A 306 7.69 13.31 -2.41
C MET A 306 7.88 14.57 -1.56
N ILE A 307 8.74 15.45 -2.04
CA ILE A 307 8.95 16.79 -1.49
C ILE A 307 8.62 17.81 -2.58
N THR A 308 7.83 18.83 -2.26
CA THR A 308 7.48 19.90 -3.20
C THR A 308 7.65 21.26 -2.55
N PRO A 309 8.23 22.26 -3.24
CA PRO A 309 8.32 23.61 -2.72
C PRO A 309 6.91 24.25 -2.66
N ILE A 310 6.63 24.97 -1.60
CA ILE A 310 5.39 25.75 -1.46
C ILE A 310 5.56 27.13 -2.10
N GLY A 311 6.79 27.62 -2.15
CA GLY A 311 7.15 28.96 -2.56
C GLY A 311 7.33 29.90 -1.38
N ALA A 312 7.73 31.14 -1.67
CA ALA A 312 7.94 32.17 -0.66
C ALA A 312 6.59 32.63 -0.07
N ILE A 313 6.48 32.61 1.26
CA ILE A 313 5.29 33.08 2.00
C ILE A 313 5.70 34.34 2.79
N ALA A 314 5.11 35.48 2.44
CA ALA A 314 5.36 36.74 3.14
C ALA A 314 4.87 36.68 4.60
N PRO A 315 5.36 37.55 5.47
CA PRO A 315 4.87 37.71 6.85
C PRO A 315 3.34 37.91 6.89
N GLY A 316 2.65 37.16 7.75
CA GLY A 316 1.19 37.19 7.87
C GLY A 316 0.40 36.57 6.73
N ALA A 317 1.07 36.08 5.68
CA ALA A 317 0.41 35.42 4.55
C ALA A 317 0.20 33.91 4.79
N THR A 318 -0.72 33.34 4.02
CA THR A 318 -1.01 31.91 3.99
C THR A 318 -0.80 31.35 2.58
N ALA A 319 -0.15 30.24 2.47
CA ALA A 319 -0.09 29.45 1.23
C ALA A 319 -0.72 28.07 1.45
N ALA A 320 -1.26 27.49 0.38
CA ALA A 320 -1.89 26.17 0.43
C ALA A 320 -1.34 25.27 -0.66
N VAL A 321 -1.22 23.98 -0.32
CA VAL A 321 -0.91 22.90 -1.25
C VAL A 321 -1.94 21.81 -1.06
N ASP A 322 -2.62 21.45 -2.15
CA ASP A 322 -3.55 20.35 -2.18
C ASP A 322 -2.79 19.06 -2.55
N ALA A 323 -3.10 17.99 -1.87
CA ALA A 323 -2.62 16.65 -2.14
C ALA A 323 -3.80 15.68 -2.12
N ARG A 324 -3.67 14.52 -2.72
CA ARG A 324 -4.64 13.43 -2.58
C ARG A 324 -3.94 12.20 -2.05
N LEU A 325 -4.58 11.52 -1.13
CA LEU A 325 -4.13 10.24 -0.60
C LEU A 325 -5.12 9.16 -1.01
N PHE A 326 -4.67 8.24 -1.84
CA PHE A 326 -5.41 7.02 -2.15
C PHE A 326 -5.08 5.94 -1.12
N ILE A 327 -6.10 5.29 -0.57
CA ILE A 327 -5.98 4.10 0.29
C ILE A 327 -7.10 3.16 -0.14
N GLY A 328 -6.79 2.15 -0.97
CA GLY A 328 -7.86 1.40 -1.59
C GLY A 328 -7.45 0.11 -2.29
N PRO A 329 -8.46 -0.63 -2.79
CA PRO A 329 -8.25 -1.82 -3.61
C PRO A 329 -7.69 -1.44 -4.98
N GLN A 330 -6.94 -2.37 -5.59
CA GLN A 330 -6.37 -2.19 -6.92
C GLN A 330 -7.41 -2.47 -8.03
N GLU A 331 -8.48 -1.69 -8.04
CA GLU A 331 -9.49 -1.73 -9.11
C GLU A 331 -9.04 -0.88 -10.29
N GLU A 332 -8.70 -1.51 -11.42
CA GLU A 332 -8.07 -0.87 -12.58
C GLU A 332 -8.83 0.38 -13.06
N LYS A 333 -10.16 0.27 -13.27
CA LYS A 333 -10.99 1.39 -13.73
C LYS A 333 -11.05 2.56 -12.74
N VAL A 334 -11.04 2.26 -11.46
CA VAL A 334 -11.02 3.29 -10.41
C VAL A 334 -9.67 3.97 -10.39
N LEU A 335 -8.58 3.21 -10.43
CA LEU A 335 -7.21 3.74 -10.43
C LEU A 335 -6.93 4.61 -11.65
N GLU A 336 -7.35 4.21 -12.85
CA GLU A 336 -7.27 5.02 -14.09
C GLU A 336 -7.94 6.39 -13.95
N SER A 337 -9.06 6.45 -13.22
CA SER A 337 -9.80 7.71 -13.01
C SER A 337 -9.14 8.64 -11.98
N ILE A 338 -8.25 8.12 -11.13
CA ILE A 338 -7.60 8.88 -10.06
C ILE A 338 -6.39 9.63 -10.56
N ALA A 339 -5.47 8.93 -11.25
CA ALA A 339 -4.26 9.54 -11.79
C ALA A 339 -3.68 8.72 -12.94
N PRO A 340 -2.99 9.36 -13.90
CA PRO A 340 -2.29 8.67 -14.98
C PRO A 340 -1.32 7.61 -14.45
N GLY A 341 -1.40 6.39 -14.99
CA GLY A 341 -0.49 5.31 -14.65
C GLY A 341 -0.72 4.67 -13.27
N LEU A 342 -1.71 5.12 -12.48
CA LEU A 342 -1.95 4.54 -11.16
C LEU A 342 -2.49 3.11 -11.26
N GLU A 343 -3.16 2.75 -12.37
CA GLU A 343 -3.60 1.40 -12.68
C GLU A 343 -2.44 0.40 -12.82
N LEU A 344 -1.21 0.89 -13.06
CA LEU A 344 -0.01 0.06 -13.18
C LEU A 344 0.43 -0.56 -11.84
N VAL A 345 -0.09 -0.07 -10.71
CA VAL A 345 0.13 -0.73 -9.40
C VAL A 345 -0.45 -2.14 -9.38
N LYS A 346 -1.50 -2.39 -10.19
CA LYS A 346 -2.01 -3.73 -10.46
C LYS A 346 -1.07 -4.44 -11.43
N ASP A 347 -0.11 -5.13 -10.85
CA ASP A 347 0.93 -5.81 -11.61
C ASP A 347 0.47 -7.18 -12.11
N TYR A 348 0.34 -7.32 -13.40
CA TYR A 348 0.08 -8.60 -14.07
C TYR A 348 1.35 -9.45 -14.30
N GLY A 349 2.51 -8.96 -13.86
CA GLY A 349 3.82 -9.62 -14.00
C GLY A 349 4.25 -9.78 -15.46
N PHE A 350 5.10 -10.77 -15.71
CA PHE A 350 5.67 -11.08 -17.02
C PHE A 350 4.60 -11.34 -18.09
N PHE A 351 3.46 -11.90 -17.71
CA PHE A 351 2.39 -12.25 -18.63
C PHE A 351 1.38 -11.13 -18.91
N THR A 352 1.72 -9.87 -18.63
CA THR A 352 0.82 -8.71 -18.81
C THR A 352 0.20 -8.65 -20.20
N ILE A 353 0.97 -8.94 -21.26
CA ILE A 353 0.50 -8.93 -22.67
C ILE A 353 -0.66 -9.92 -22.87
N LEU A 354 -0.66 -11.04 -22.16
CA LEU A 354 -1.71 -12.05 -22.25
C LEU A 354 -2.83 -11.80 -21.24
N SER A 355 -2.47 -11.39 -20.03
CA SER A 355 -3.42 -11.24 -18.92
C SER A 355 -4.39 -10.07 -19.12
N LYS A 356 -3.92 -8.92 -19.63
CA LYS A 356 -4.78 -7.75 -19.89
C LYS A 356 -5.89 -8.03 -20.90
N PRO A 357 -5.64 -8.60 -22.10
CA PRO A 357 -6.72 -8.96 -23.04
C PRO A 357 -7.69 -10.00 -22.47
N LEU A 358 -7.18 -10.99 -21.71
CA LEU A 358 -8.03 -12.00 -21.09
C LEU A 358 -8.92 -11.40 -20.00
N TYR A 359 -8.38 -10.51 -19.17
CA TYR A 359 -9.16 -9.79 -18.17
C TYR A 359 -10.21 -8.89 -18.81
N TRP A 360 -9.84 -8.13 -19.85
CA TRP A 360 -10.78 -7.32 -20.61
C TRP A 360 -11.95 -8.16 -21.18
N LEU A 361 -11.64 -9.33 -21.76
CA LEU A 361 -12.67 -10.22 -22.30
C LEU A 361 -13.56 -10.77 -21.18
N LEU A 362 -12.96 -11.16 -20.04
CA LEU A 362 -13.69 -11.63 -18.87
C LEU A 362 -14.63 -10.54 -18.32
N ASP A 363 -14.15 -9.30 -18.21
CA ASP A 363 -14.94 -8.15 -17.74
C ASP A 363 -16.14 -7.88 -18.69
N LYS A 364 -15.95 -7.97 -20.01
CA LYS A 364 -17.04 -7.88 -20.99
C LYS A 364 -18.06 -9.00 -20.86
N LEU A 365 -17.59 -10.23 -20.68
CA LEU A 365 -18.46 -11.38 -20.44
C LEU A 365 -19.24 -11.22 -19.13
N HIS A 366 -18.60 -10.72 -18.08
CA HIS A 366 -19.28 -10.44 -16.81
C HIS A 366 -20.35 -9.35 -16.97
N GLY A 367 -20.06 -8.29 -17.69
CA GLY A 367 -21.04 -7.23 -17.97
C GLY A 367 -22.28 -7.74 -18.70
N PHE A 368 -22.18 -8.83 -19.50
CA PHE A 368 -23.28 -9.46 -20.19
C PHE A 368 -23.99 -10.53 -19.36
N ILE A 369 -23.24 -11.38 -18.66
CA ILE A 369 -23.75 -12.56 -17.90
C ILE A 369 -24.20 -12.18 -16.49
N GLY A 370 -23.57 -11.13 -15.88
CA GLY A 370 -23.87 -10.69 -14.51
C GLY A 370 -23.34 -11.60 -13.39
N ASN A 371 -22.63 -12.69 -13.73
CA ASN A 371 -22.09 -13.63 -12.75
C ASN A 371 -20.66 -14.03 -13.12
N TRP A 372 -19.72 -13.80 -12.20
CA TRP A 372 -18.29 -14.08 -12.42
C TRP A 372 -17.98 -15.54 -12.71
N GLY A 373 -18.63 -16.48 -12.00
CA GLY A 373 -18.43 -17.93 -12.22
C GLY A 373 -18.78 -18.36 -13.64
N TRP A 374 -19.96 -17.98 -14.11
CA TRP A 374 -20.39 -18.28 -15.48
C TRP A 374 -19.56 -17.54 -16.53
N SER A 375 -19.09 -16.35 -16.22
CA SER A 375 -18.20 -15.60 -17.12
C SER A 375 -16.84 -16.28 -17.29
N ILE A 376 -16.29 -16.88 -16.23
CA ILE A 376 -15.06 -17.68 -16.30
C ILE A 376 -15.31 -18.95 -17.16
N VAL A 377 -16.41 -19.63 -16.96
CA VAL A 377 -16.77 -20.81 -17.79
C VAL A 377 -16.88 -20.42 -19.25
N ALA A 378 -17.58 -19.32 -19.56
CA ALA A 378 -17.72 -18.81 -20.93
C ALA A 378 -16.38 -18.43 -21.54
N LEU A 379 -15.50 -17.76 -20.78
CA LEU A 379 -14.15 -17.41 -21.23
C LEU A 379 -13.34 -18.65 -21.60
N VAL A 380 -13.34 -19.67 -20.72
CA VAL A 380 -12.63 -20.93 -20.99
C VAL A 380 -13.17 -21.64 -22.23
N PHE A 381 -14.50 -21.61 -22.42
CA PHE A 381 -15.14 -22.20 -23.59
C PHE A 381 -14.72 -21.47 -24.89
N LEU A 382 -14.75 -20.15 -24.90
CA LEU A 382 -14.29 -19.33 -26.03
C LEU A 382 -12.81 -19.57 -26.36
N LEU A 383 -11.95 -19.64 -25.36
CA LEU A 383 -10.53 -19.93 -25.57
C LEU A 383 -10.32 -21.36 -26.13
N LYS A 384 -11.08 -22.34 -25.68
CA LYS A 384 -11.02 -23.71 -26.24
C LYS A 384 -11.46 -23.74 -27.71
N ILE A 385 -12.50 -22.99 -28.08
CA ILE A 385 -12.92 -22.87 -29.48
C ILE A 385 -11.82 -22.19 -30.30
N LEU A 386 -11.29 -21.08 -29.82
CA LEU A 386 -10.23 -20.32 -30.51
C LEU A 386 -8.99 -21.20 -30.76
N PHE A 387 -8.56 -21.96 -29.76
CA PHE A 387 -7.37 -22.82 -29.85
C PHE A 387 -7.65 -24.22 -30.42
N TYR A 388 -8.90 -24.55 -30.72
CA TYR A 388 -9.26 -25.86 -31.25
C TYR A 388 -8.45 -26.26 -32.50
N PRO A 389 -8.32 -25.42 -33.57
CA PRO A 389 -7.56 -25.82 -34.76
C PRO A 389 -6.08 -26.02 -34.48
N LEU A 390 -5.52 -25.28 -33.53
CA LEU A 390 -4.10 -25.44 -33.11
C LEU A 390 -3.92 -26.76 -32.37
N ASN A 391 -4.82 -27.06 -31.42
CA ASN A 391 -4.79 -28.28 -30.65
C ASN A 391 -5.03 -29.51 -31.55
N ALA A 392 -5.97 -29.43 -32.50
CA ALA A 392 -6.24 -30.51 -33.45
C ALA A 392 -4.98 -30.83 -34.30
N LYS A 393 -4.26 -29.82 -34.79
CA LYS A 393 -3.00 -30.00 -35.50
C LYS A 393 -1.91 -30.63 -34.62
N ALA A 394 -1.80 -30.19 -33.36
CA ALA A 394 -0.82 -30.73 -32.42
C ALA A 394 -1.10 -32.21 -32.11
N TYR A 395 -2.35 -32.60 -31.89
CA TYR A 395 -2.74 -33.99 -31.67
C TYR A 395 -2.54 -34.87 -32.93
N ALA A 396 -2.85 -34.31 -34.12
CA ALA A 396 -2.59 -35.04 -35.37
C ALA A 396 -1.08 -35.25 -35.61
N SER A 397 -0.25 -34.27 -35.29
CA SER A 397 1.21 -34.41 -35.36
C SER A 397 1.76 -35.41 -34.35
N MET A 398 1.25 -35.40 -33.11
CA MET A 398 1.62 -36.40 -32.13
C MET A 398 1.18 -37.82 -32.51
N ALA A 399 0.02 -37.98 -33.11
CA ALA A 399 -0.47 -39.27 -33.63
C ALA A 399 0.43 -39.81 -34.74
N LYS A 400 0.85 -38.96 -35.69
CA LYS A 400 1.82 -39.29 -36.74
C LYS A 400 3.18 -39.71 -36.15
N MET A 401 3.70 -38.99 -35.19
CA MET A 401 4.97 -39.33 -34.53
C MET A 401 4.87 -40.68 -33.80
N LYS A 402 3.72 -40.95 -33.17
CA LYS A 402 3.49 -42.24 -32.51
C LYS A 402 3.40 -43.43 -33.48
N ALA A 403 2.93 -43.19 -34.70
CA ALA A 403 2.87 -44.18 -35.76
C ALA A 403 4.25 -44.48 -36.39
N ILE A 404 5.17 -43.54 -36.40
CA ILE A 404 6.51 -43.64 -36.99
C ILE A 404 7.54 -44.21 -36.00
N ASN A 405 7.25 -44.22 -34.72
CA ASN A 405 8.14 -44.76 -33.70
C ASN A 405 7.64 -46.12 -33.22
N PRO A 406 7.88 -47.22 -33.96
CA PRO A 406 7.55 -48.56 -33.51
C PRO A 406 8.39 -48.91 -32.28
N LYS A 407 7.85 -49.74 -31.38
CA LYS A 407 8.46 -50.19 -30.14
C LYS A 407 9.80 -50.84 -30.35
#